data_21d5881bc22d39500dca7bb1b0cca118
#
_entry.id   21d5881bc22d39500dca7bb1b0cca118
#
_cell.length_a   1.000
_cell.length_b   1.000
_cell.length_c   1.000
_cell.angle_alpha   90.00
_cell.angle_beta   90.00
_cell.angle_gamma   90.00
#
_symmetry.space_group_name_H-M   'P 1'
#
loop_
_entity.id
_entity.type
_entity.pdbx_description
1 polymer ?
#
loop_
_entity_poly.entity_id
_entity_poly.type
_entity_poly.pdbx_seq_one_letter_code
_entity_poly.pdbx_strand_id
1 'polypeptide(L)'
;MFDVEKIRGEFPILGREVYGKPLVYLDSGATSQKPLAVIEMVDYLQRGLNANIHRGVHYLSEEATTLYEAARERIGAFIAVSYTHLRAH
;
A
#
# COMPACT_ATOMS: atom_id res chain seq x y z
N MET A 1 -9.76 20.50 -9.53
CA MET A 1 -8.50 21.15 -9.13
C MET A 1 -7.73 20.26 -8.18
N PHE A 2 -6.45 20.14 -8.39
CA PHE A 2 -5.60 19.32 -7.56
C PHE A 2 -5.35 20.01 -6.21
N ASP A 3 -5.79 19.37 -5.13
CA ASP A 3 -5.66 19.94 -3.79
C ASP A 3 -4.43 19.37 -3.10
N VAL A 4 -3.34 20.10 -3.17
CA VAL A 4 -2.05 19.66 -2.63
C VAL A 4 -2.12 19.46 -1.12
N GLU A 5 -2.76 20.37 -0.40
CA GLU A 5 -2.81 20.27 1.06
C GLU A 5 -3.61 19.05 1.51
N LYS A 6 -4.71 18.74 0.83
CA LYS A 6 -5.51 17.57 1.14
C LYS A 6 -4.68 16.29 0.93
N ILE A 7 -3.98 16.21 -0.21
CA ILE A 7 -3.17 15.02 -0.51
C ILE A 7 -2.01 14.90 0.45
N ARG A 8 -1.34 16.01 0.79
CA ARG A 8 -0.27 15.99 1.78
C ARG A 8 -0.77 15.46 3.13
N GLY A 9 -2.00 15.79 3.49
CA GLY A 9 -2.60 15.33 4.74
C GLY A 9 -2.79 13.82 4.82
N GLU A 10 -2.77 13.13 3.68
CA GLU A 10 -2.88 11.68 3.64
C GLU A 10 -1.55 10.97 3.96
N PHE A 11 -0.45 11.72 4.05
CA PHE A 11 0.88 11.17 4.35
C PHE A 11 1.32 11.65 5.73
N PRO A 12 1.21 10.80 6.75
CA PRO A 12 1.48 11.24 8.12
C PRO A 12 2.84 11.90 8.33
N ILE A 13 3.87 11.40 7.67
CA ILE A 13 5.22 11.95 7.85
C ILE A 13 5.33 13.40 7.39
N LEU A 14 4.50 13.80 6.43
CA LEU A 14 4.57 15.17 5.91
C LEU A 14 4.01 16.21 6.89
N GLY A 15 3.36 15.75 7.95
CA GLY A 15 2.96 16.64 9.03
C GLY A 15 4.04 16.89 10.07
N ARG A 16 5.18 16.23 9.93
CA ARG A 16 6.28 16.37 10.88
C ARG A 16 7.00 17.68 10.69
N GLU A 17 7.54 18.21 11.80
CA GLU A 17 8.43 19.36 11.74
C GLU A 17 9.87 18.93 11.98
N VAL A 18 10.80 19.63 11.37
CA VAL A 18 12.23 19.41 11.54
C VAL A 18 12.85 20.76 11.81
N TYR A 19 13.53 20.87 12.96
CA TYR A 19 14.12 22.13 13.43
C TYR A 19 13.10 23.26 13.49
N GLY A 20 11.86 22.93 13.91
CA GLY A 20 10.79 23.92 14.04
C GLY A 20 10.15 24.38 12.75
N LYS A 21 10.46 23.73 11.63
CA LYS A 21 9.91 24.07 10.32
C LYS A 21 9.25 22.86 9.68
N PRO A 22 8.24 23.05 8.81
CA PRO A 22 7.62 21.92 8.13
C PRO A 22 8.64 21.11 7.33
N LEU A 23 8.47 19.81 7.35
CA LEU A 23 9.33 18.90 6.57
C LEU A 23 9.19 19.16 5.08
N VAL A 24 10.33 19.28 4.41
CA VAL A 24 10.40 19.24 2.94
C VAL A 24 11.16 17.98 2.57
N TYR A 25 10.48 17.05 1.85
CA TYR A 25 11.08 15.78 1.50
C TYR A 25 11.24 15.69 -0.01
N LEU A 26 12.47 15.58 -0.48
CA LEU A 26 12.79 15.58 -1.91
C LEU A 26 13.58 14.35 -2.35
N ASP A 27 13.52 13.28 -1.55
CA ASP A 27 14.33 12.08 -1.79
C ASP A 27 13.50 10.86 -2.17
N SER A 28 12.38 11.08 -2.86
CA SER A 28 11.50 9.98 -3.27
C SER A 28 12.18 8.99 -4.21
N GLY A 29 13.25 9.39 -4.88
CA GLY A 29 14.03 8.49 -5.72
C GLY A 29 14.71 7.39 -4.91
N ALA A 30 15.06 7.67 -3.64
CA ALA A 30 15.63 6.67 -2.75
C ALA A 30 14.55 5.86 -2.06
N THR A 31 13.55 6.53 -1.52
CA THR A 31 12.39 5.87 -0.93
C THR A 31 11.21 6.82 -0.91
N SER A 32 10.05 6.31 -1.30
CA SER A 32 8.82 7.09 -1.28
C SER A 32 8.16 7.01 0.08
N GLN A 33 7.54 8.10 0.51
CA GLN A 33 6.73 8.08 1.72
C GLN A 33 5.42 7.36 1.46
N LYS A 34 4.78 6.88 2.51
CA LYS A 34 3.59 6.06 2.40
C LYS A 34 2.36 6.80 2.91
N PRO A 35 1.24 6.75 2.20
CA PRO A 35 -0.01 7.31 2.71
C PRO A 35 -0.56 6.47 3.84
N LEU A 36 -1.38 7.09 4.69
CA LEU A 36 -1.96 6.43 5.84
C LEU A 36 -2.71 5.15 5.47
N ALA A 37 -3.42 5.15 4.35
CA ALA A 37 -4.16 3.97 3.91
C ALA A 37 -3.24 2.77 3.72
N VAL A 38 -2.03 2.98 3.20
CA VAL A 38 -1.06 1.90 3.01
C VAL A 38 -0.51 1.44 4.36
N ILE A 39 -0.18 2.38 5.23
CA ILE A 39 0.35 2.07 6.57
C ILE A 39 -0.67 1.24 7.35
N GLU A 40 -1.93 1.64 7.32
CA GLU A 40 -2.99 0.93 8.04
C GLU A 40 -3.25 -0.46 7.47
N MET A 41 -3.15 -0.63 6.16
CA MET A 41 -3.33 -1.95 5.55
C MET A 41 -2.20 -2.89 5.94
N VAL A 42 -0.95 -2.42 5.93
CA VAL A 42 0.19 -3.22 6.35
C VAL A 42 0.03 -3.61 7.82
N ASP A 43 -0.35 -2.66 8.66
CA ASP A 43 -0.59 -2.92 10.07
C ASP A 43 -1.68 -3.99 10.26
N TYR A 44 -2.79 -3.84 9.55
CA TYR A 44 -3.89 -4.79 9.62
C TYR A 44 -3.45 -6.21 9.24
N LEU A 45 -2.71 -6.33 8.13
CA LEU A 45 -2.22 -7.62 7.69
C LEU A 45 -1.25 -8.24 8.71
N GLN A 46 -0.33 -7.45 9.23
CA GLN A 46 0.64 -7.96 10.19
C GLN A 46 0.00 -8.37 11.51
N ARG A 47 -1.00 -7.63 11.96
CA ARG A 47 -1.64 -7.92 13.24
C ARG A 47 -2.66 -9.06 13.16
N GLY A 48 -3.32 -9.20 12.02
CA GLY A 48 -4.50 -10.07 11.96
C GLY A 48 -4.50 -11.18 10.91
N LEU A 49 -3.71 -11.04 9.84
CA LEU A 49 -3.83 -11.95 8.71
C LEU A 49 -2.52 -12.46 8.13
N ASN A 50 -1.39 -12.17 8.78
CA ASN A 50 -0.09 -12.54 8.21
C ASN A 50 0.06 -14.06 8.06
N ALA A 51 0.11 -14.54 6.82
CA ALA A 51 0.23 -15.95 6.51
C ALA A 51 0.72 -16.11 5.08
N ASN A 52 1.21 -17.32 4.75
CA ASN A 52 1.59 -17.62 3.38
C ASN A 52 0.36 -17.62 2.48
N ILE A 53 0.45 -16.89 1.38
CA ILE A 53 -0.61 -16.91 0.38
C ILE A 53 -0.45 -18.13 -0.52
N HIS A 54 -1.58 -18.62 -1.03
CA HIS A 54 -1.64 -19.72 -2.01
C HIS A 54 -1.09 -21.06 -1.51
N ARG A 55 -0.66 -21.16 -0.25
CA ARG A 55 -0.03 -22.39 0.23
C ARG A 55 -0.72 -23.04 1.40
N GLY A 56 -1.39 -22.26 2.23
CA GLY A 56 -2.09 -22.83 3.37
C GLY A 56 -3.54 -23.13 3.05
N VAL A 57 -4.12 -24.01 3.83
CA VAL A 57 -5.54 -24.32 3.75
C VAL A 57 -6.27 -23.85 5.01
N HIS A 58 -5.63 -23.02 5.82
CA HIS A 58 -6.23 -22.46 7.01
C HIS A 58 -6.79 -21.07 6.74
N TYR A 59 -7.60 -20.59 7.69
CA TYR A 59 -8.34 -19.34 7.53
C TYR A 59 -7.46 -18.14 7.15
N LEU A 60 -6.35 -17.96 7.86
CA LEU A 60 -5.49 -16.80 7.63
C LEU A 60 -4.92 -16.81 6.21
N SER A 61 -4.49 -17.98 5.75
CA SER A 61 -3.94 -18.11 4.40
C SER A 61 -5.00 -17.81 3.35
N GLU A 62 -6.24 -18.29 3.55
CA GLU A 62 -7.33 -18.05 2.61
C GLU A 62 -7.67 -16.57 2.54
N GLU A 63 -7.77 -15.90 3.70
CA GLU A 63 -8.07 -14.47 3.74
C GLU A 63 -6.96 -13.65 3.12
N ALA A 64 -5.71 -13.97 3.42
CA ALA A 64 -4.57 -13.26 2.84
C ALA A 64 -4.53 -13.44 1.33
N THR A 65 -4.81 -14.64 0.84
CA THR A 65 -4.85 -14.91 -0.60
C THR A 65 -5.96 -14.12 -1.28
N THR A 66 -7.14 -14.04 -0.66
CA THR A 66 -8.26 -13.26 -1.20
C THR A 66 -7.88 -11.80 -1.38
N LEU A 67 -7.25 -11.20 -0.37
CA LEU A 67 -6.81 -9.81 -0.45
C LEU A 67 -5.73 -9.62 -1.49
N TYR A 68 -4.80 -10.54 -1.57
CA TYR A 68 -3.72 -10.49 -2.55
C TYR A 68 -4.27 -10.53 -3.98
N GLU A 69 -5.17 -11.47 -4.26
CA GLU A 69 -5.75 -11.60 -5.60
C GLU A 69 -6.60 -10.40 -5.96
N ALA A 70 -7.36 -9.85 -5.01
CA ALA A 70 -8.14 -8.65 -5.26
C ALA A 70 -7.24 -7.47 -5.62
N ALA A 71 -6.10 -7.33 -4.93
CA ALA A 71 -5.14 -6.27 -5.22
C ALA A 71 -4.56 -6.43 -6.63
N ARG A 72 -4.24 -7.66 -7.02
CA ARG A 72 -3.73 -7.94 -8.36
C ARG A 72 -4.72 -7.53 -9.44
N GLU A 73 -5.99 -7.86 -9.25
CA GLU A 73 -7.02 -7.48 -10.20
C GLU A 73 -7.15 -5.96 -10.33
N ARG A 74 -7.08 -5.25 -9.23
CA ARG A 74 -7.19 -3.78 -9.24
C ARG A 74 -6.00 -3.15 -9.94
N ILE A 75 -4.80 -3.65 -9.67
CA ILE A 75 -3.60 -3.15 -10.35
C ILE A 75 -3.69 -3.44 -11.84
N GLY A 76 -4.10 -4.65 -12.21
CA GLY A 76 -4.26 -5.02 -13.61
C GLY A 76 -5.25 -4.12 -14.34
N ALA A 77 -6.37 -3.79 -13.71
CA ALA A 77 -7.35 -2.89 -14.28
C ALA A 77 -6.79 -1.48 -14.45
N PHE A 78 -6.02 -1.01 -13.48
CA PHE A 78 -5.42 0.31 -13.51
C PHE A 78 -4.44 0.48 -14.68
N ILE A 79 -3.61 -0.54 -14.92
CA ILE A 79 -2.62 -0.49 -16.00
C ILE A 79 -3.11 -1.15 -17.28
N ALA A 80 -4.39 -1.56 -17.33
CA ALA A 80 -5.05 -2.11 -18.52
C ALA A 80 -4.37 -3.35 -19.11
N VAL A 81 -3.87 -4.24 -18.23
CA VAL A 81 -3.34 -5.53 -18.66
C VAL A 81 -4.24 -6.66 -18.19
N SER A 82 -4.16 -7.81 -18.86
CA SER A 82 -4.95 -8.96 -18.46
C SER A 82 -4.40 -9.59 -17.19
N TYR A 83 -5.28 -10.28 -16.47
CA TYR A 83 -4.90 -10.99 -15.27
C TYR A 83 -3.75 -11.97 -15.49
N THR A 84 -3.74 -12.63 -16.64
CA THR A 84 -2.68 -13.59 -16.94
C THR A 84 -1.30 -12.97 -16.99
N HIS A 85 -1.20 -11.70 -17.40
CA HIS A 85 0.10 -11.02 -17.41
C HIS A 85 0.65 -10.80 -16.02
N LEU A 86 -0.21 -10.58 -15.04
CA LEU A 86 0.21 -10.36 -13.66
C LEU A 86 0.53 -11.67 -12.93
N ARG A 87 0.05 -12.78 -13.46
CA ARG A 87 0.28 -14.08 -12.83
C ARG A 87 1.61 -14.72 -13.22
N ALA A 88 2.26 -14.18 -14.21
CA ALA A 88 3.53 -14.77 -14.66
C ALA A 88 4.54 -14.64 -13.54
N HIS A 89 4.80 -15.64 -12.83
CA HIS A 89 5.76 -15.68 -11.72
C HIS A 89 5.26 -15.08 -10.42
#